data_9a6b14e0c3a86e9502e67f7363d261e8
#
_entry.id   9a6b14e0c3a86e9502e67f7363d261e8
#
_cell.length_a   1.000
_cell.length_b   1.000
_cell.length_c   1.000
_cell.angle_alpha   90.00
_cell.angle_beta   90.00
_cell.angle_gamma   90.00
#
_symmetry.space_group_name_H-M   'P 1'
#
loop_
_entity.id
_entity.type
_entity.pdbx_description
1 polymer ?
#
loop_
_entity_poly.entity_id
_entity_poly.type
_entity_poly.pdbx_seq_one_letter_code
_entity_poly.pdbx_strand_id
1 'polypeptide(L)'
;GSGAMCDSYNPFEKTELVTRHSLELIDAFGFGISMLTKSDLILRDVDIYLSIKEHSPVLAMMTITTADDDLCGKIEPAVAPSSGRFAAIRRMSDAGLYTGVVMTPLLPFLEDNEENILEIVRRTKDSGARFLYGIMGVTIRDGQREYFYEGLEKGFPGLELPARYGKTYGNRYYCQSPGARKLWSVFEEACIKNGLLYRMEDIIHDYKKEYQYTQLTFDFR
;
A
#
# COMPACT_ATOMS: atom_id res chain seq x y z
N GLY A 1 0.60 -11.05 -8.08
CA GLY A 1 0.62 -10.16 -6.89
C GLY A 1 0.42 -10.93 -5.61
N SER A 2 1.08 -10.50 -4.54
CA SER A 2 0.97 -11.08 -3.20
C SER A 2 0.48 -10.01 -2.20
N GLY A 3 -0.12 -10.43 -1.09
CA GLY A 3 -0.64 -9.55 -0.03
C GLY A 3 -2.13 -9.18 -0.14
N ALA A 4 -2.88 -9.81 -1.02
CA ALA A 4 -4.30 -9.45 -1.25
C ALA A 4 -5.24 -9.90 -0.12
N MET A 5 -4.96 -11.03 0.53
CA MET A 5 -5.84 -11.61 1.58
C MET A 5 -5.19 -11.62 2.96
N CYS A 6 -3.88 -11.83 3.02
CA CYS A 6 -3.06 -11.74 4.23
C CYS A 6 -1.70 -11.17 3.87
N ASP A 7 -1.01 -10.58 4.85
CA ASP A 7 0.33 -10.07 4.62
C ASP A 7 1.32 -11.24 4.48
N SER A 8 2.04 -11.27 3.35
CA SER A 8 3.05 -12.28 3.07
C SER A 8 4.22 -12.20 4.06
N TYR A 9 4.48 -11.03 4.63
CA TYR A 9 5.50 -10.80 5.66
C TYR A 9 4.88 -10.73 7.06
N ASN A 10 3.95 -11.65 7.37
CA ASN A 10 3.40 -11.81 8.71
C ASN A 10 4.47 -12.32 9.70
N PRO A 11 4.23 -12.30 11.04
CA PRO A 11 5.25 -12.65 12.04
C PRO A 11 5.85 -14.05 11.88
N PHE A 12 5.12 -15.04 11.35
CA PHE A 12 5.63 -16.40 11.12
C PHE A 12 6.70 -16.43 10.03
N GLU A 13 6.69 -15.48 9.12
CA GLU A 13 7.68 -15.37 8.04
C GLU A 13 9.13 -15.19 8.55
N LYS A 14 9.30 -14.77 9.81
CA LYS A 14 10.63 -14.66 10.44
C LYS A 14 11.32 -16.03 10.58
N THR A 15 10.53 -17.09 10.78
CA THR A 15 11.03 -18.47 11.00
C THR A 15 10.73 -19.40 9.84
N GLU A 16 9.54 -19.30 9.26
CA GLU A 16 9.08 -20.25 8.24
C GLU A 16 9.64 -19.99 6.84
N LEU A 17 10.05 -18.75 6.54
CA LEU A 17 10.67 -18.33 5.27
C LEU A 17 9.85 -18.69 4.01
N VAL A 18 8.51 -18.82 4.14
CA VAL A 18 7.63 -19.23 3.03
C VAL A 18 7.64 -18.22 1.90
N THR A 19 7.63 -16.93 2.23
CA THR A 19 7.70 -15.86 1.23
C THR A 19 9.06 -15.87 0.54
N ARG A 20 10.15 -16.04 1.29
CA ARG A 20 11.50 -16.13 0.71
C ARG A 20 11.62 -17.28 -0.27
N HIS A 21 11.22 -18.49 0.13
CA HIS A 21 11.25 -19.66 -0.76
C HIS A 21 10.34 -19.47 -2.00
N SER A 22 9.20 -18.79 -1.83
CA SER A 22 8.32 -18.46 -2.96
C SER A 22 9.01 -17.49 -3.93
N LEU A 23 9.74 -16.49 -3.42
CA LEU A 23 10.50 -15.55 -4.24
C LEU A 23 11.63 -16.25 -5.00
N GLU A 24 12.34 -17.19 -4.36
CA GLU A 24 13.38 -18.01 -5.00
C GLU A 24 12.81 -18.83 -6.19
N LEU A 25 11.59 -19.37 -6.05
CA LEU A 25 10.92 -20.04 -7.15
C LEU A 25 10.49 -19.06 -8.26
N ILE A 26 9.96 -17.90 -7.89
CA ILE A 26 9.57 -16.84 -8.85
C ILE A 26 10.78 -16.40 -9.67
N ASP A 27 11.93 -16.23 -9.03
CA ASP A 27 13.20 -15.91 -9.68
C ASP A 27 13.65 -17.03 -10.63
N ALA A 28 13.73 -18.26 -10.12
CA ALA A 28 14.16 -19.43 -10.91
C ALA A 28 13.29 -19.71 -12.15
N PHE A 29 12.01 -19.37 -12.11
CA PHE A 29 11.09 -19.55 -13.24
C PHE A 29 10.90 -18.31 -14.11
N GLY A 30 11.63 -17.22 -13.86
CA GLY A 30 11.59 -16.01 -14.68
C GLY A 30 10.29 -15.21 -14.58
N PHE A 31 9.60 -15.25 -13.44
CA PHE A 31 8.39 -14.48 -13.22
C PHE A 31 8.67 -13.13 -12.53
N GLY A 32 7.89 -12.11 -12.88
CA GLY A 32 7.86 -10.86 -12.13
C GLY A 32 6.97 -10.94 -10.88
N ILE A 33 7.14 -10.00 -9.97
CA ILE A 33 6.41 -9.94 -8.70
C ILE A 33 5.88 -8.55 -8.38
N SER A 34 4.65 -8.48 -7.86
CA SER A 34 4.08 -7.31 -7.20
C SER A 34 3.79 -7.69 -5.75
N MET A 35 4.51 -7.07 -4.81
CA MET A 35 4.42 -7.31 -3.38
C MET A 35 3.87 -6.09 -2.67
N LEU A 36 2.85 -6.30 -1.82
CA LEU A 36 2.28 -5.30 -0.92
C LEU A 36 2.34 -5.81 0.52
N THR A 37 2.92 -5.01 1.42
CA THR A 37 3.04 -5.38 2.84
C THR A 37 2.97 -4.16 3.75
N LYS A 38 2.74 -4.40 5.04
CA LYS A 38 2.90 -3.43 6.15
C LYS A 38 4.12 -3.74 7.02
N SER A 39 4.93 -4.74 6.61
CA SER A 39 6.06 -5.24 7.39
C SER A 39 7.40 -4.81 6.77
N ASP A 40 8.27 -4.25 7.58
CA ASP A 40 9.65 -3.92 7.21
C ASP A 40 10.53 -5.17 7.00
N LEU A 41 10.01 -6.35 7.35
CA LEU A 41 10.67 -7.63 7.08
C LEU A 41 10.91 -7.88 5.58
N ILE A 42 10.20 -7.19 4.68
CA ILE A 42 10.46 -7.21 3.23
C ILE A 42 11.92 -6.87 2.90
N LEU A 43 12.60 -6.09 3.75
CA LEU A 43 14.00 -5.71 3.57
C LEU A 43 14.96 -6.90 3.65
N ARG A 44 14.58 -8.01 4.29
CA ARG A 44 15.36 -9.24 4.34
C ARG A 44 15.61 -9.82 2.95
N ASP A 45 14.64 -9.67 2.06
CA ASP A 45 14.61 -10.35 0.76
C ASP A 45 14.92 -9.40 -0.42
N VAL A 46 15.51 -8.24 -0.16
CA VAL A 46 15.90 -7.26 -1.19
C VAL A 46 16.86 -7.89 -2.22
N ASP A 47 17.74 -8.79 -1.80
CA ASP A 47 18.65 -9.53 -2.66
C ASP A 47 17.91 -10.30 -3.76
N ILE A 48 16.83 -11.02 -3.40
CA ILE A 48 16.04 -11.79 -4.36
C ILE A 48 15.20 -10.87 -5.26
N TYR A 49 14.63 -9.80 -4.72
CA TYR A 49 13.91 -8.82 -5.55
C TYR A 49 14.83 -8.19 -6.60
N LEU A 50 16.09 -7.93 -6.27
CA LEU A 50 17.06 -7.40 -7.22
C LEU A 50 17.41 -8.46 -8.29
N SER A 51 17.56 -9.73 -7.92
CA SER A 51 17.76 -10.83 -8.89
C SER A 51 16.58 -10.94 -9.87
N ILE A 52 15.34 -10.96 -9.37
CA ILE A 52 14.14 -10.98 -10.21
C ILE A 52 14.10 -9.77 -11.15
N LYS A 53 14.49 -8.61 -10.66
CA LYS A 53 14.50 -7.36 -11.45
C LYS A 53 15.38 -7.44 -12.68
N GLU A 54 16.42 -8.25 -12.70
CA GLU A 54 17.30 -8.37 -13.88
C GLU A 54 16.59 -8.96 -15.11
N HIS A 55 15.51 -9.72 -14.91
CA HIS A 55 14.80 -10.39 -16.00
C HIS A 55 13.30 -10.10 -16.05
N SER A 56 12.68 -9.61 -14.96
CA SER A 56 11.24 -9.45 -14.86
C SER A 56 10.85 -8.26 -13.97
N PRO A 57 9.66 -7.65 -14.20
CA PRO A 57 9.25 -6.49 -13.42
C PRO A 57 9.03 -6.83 -11.94
N VAL A 58 9.58 -5.99 -11.07
CA VAL A 58 9.39 -6.03 -9.62
C VAL A 58 8.70 -4.75 -9.17
N LEU A 59 7.62 -4.88 -8.40
CA LEU A 59 6.88 -3.78 -7.79
C LEU A 59 6.80 -4.02 -6.29
N ALA A 60 7.59 -3.29 -5.50
CA ALA A 60 7.62 -3.40 -4.05
C ALA A 60 6.85 -2.24 -3.40
N MET A 61 5.78 -2.56 -2.68
CA MET A 61 4.85 -1.57 -2.14
C MET A 61 4.65 -1.72 -0.64
N MET A 62 4.43 -0.59 0.01
CA MET A 62 4.00 -0.58 1.41
C MET A 62 2.67 0.15 1.57
N THR A 63 1.78 -0.42 2.38
CA THR A 63 0.55 0.25 2.78
C THR A 63 0.87 1.28 3.85
N ILE A 64 0.53 2.55 3.61
CA ILE A 64 0.65 3.65 4.58
C ILE A 64 -0.58 4.53 4.45
N THR A 65 -1.42 4.59 5.48
CA THR A 65 -2.69 5.30 5.47
C THR A 65 -2.71 6.51 6.40
N THR A 66 -1.76 6.57 7.34
CA THR A 66 -1.49 7.75 8.16
C THR A 66 0.00 8.05 8.21
N ALA A 67 0.35 9.33 8.31
CA ALA A 67 1.72 9.78 8.52
C ALA A 67 2.10 9.82 10.01
N ASP A 68 1.12 9.70 10.90
CA ASP A 68 1.26 9.75 12.35
C ASP A 68 1.48 8.34 12.91
N ASP A 69 2.62 8.12 13.58
CA ASP A 69 2.97 6.82 14.16
C ASP A 69 2.09 6.45 15.37
N ASP A 70 1.62 7.44 16.14
CA ASP A 70 0.73 7.19 17.27
C ASP A 70 -0.66 6.76 16.79
N LEU A 71 -1.17 7.41 15.75
CA LEU A 71 -2.41 6.98 15.09
C LEU A 71 -2.24 5.61 14.44
N CYS A 72 -1.14 5.39 13.72
CA CYS A 72 -0.80 4.09 13.14
C CYS A 72 -0.81 2.98 14.19
N GLY A 73 -0.17 3.19 15.33
CA GLY A 73 -0.11 2.21 16.42
C GLY A 73 -1.47 1.88 17.05
N LYS A 74 -2.43 2.80 17.00
CA LYS A 74 -3.82 2.58 17.45
C LYS A 74 -4.66 1.81 16.43
N ILE A 75 -4.49 2.11 15.14
CA ILE A 75 -5.25 1.48 14.06
C ILE A 75 -4.68 0.11 13.72
N GLU A 76 -3.35 -0.01 13.72
CA GLU A 76 -2.61 -1.18 13.23
C GLU A 76 -1.51 -1.61 14.24
N PRO A 77 -1.85 -2.07 15.46
CA PRO A 77 -0.91 -2.24 16.57
C PRO A 77 0.13 -3.36 16.35
N ALA A 78 -0.07 -4.24 15.38
CA ALA A 78 0.77 -5.42 15.18
C ALA A 78 1.75 -5.32 14.00
N VAL A 79 1.91 -4.14 13.41
CA VAL A 79 2.74 -3.93 12.20
C VAL A 79 3.76 -2.81 12.41
N ALA A 80 4.68 -2.65 11.48
CA ALA A 80 5.67 -1.58 11.53
C ALA A 80 5.00 -0.19 11.55
N PRO A 81 5.49 0.79 12.33
CA PRO A 81 4.97 2.15 12.32
C PRO A 81 5.16 2.80 10.95
N SER A 82 4.39 3.83 10.65
CA SER A 82 4.46 4.53 9.36
C SER A 82 5.87 5.05 9.04
N SER A 83 6.59 5.58 10.03
CA SER A 83 8.00 6.00 9.88
C SER A 83 8.90 4.85 9.47
N GLY A 84 8.73 3.67 10.05
CA GLY A 84 9.47 2.46 9.69
C GLY A 84 9.17 1.99 8.27
N ARG A 85 7.89 2.08 7.86
CA ARG A 85 7.49 1.73 6.47
C ARG A 85 8.10 2.71 5.45
N PHE A 86 8.11 4.02 5.71
CA PHE A 86 8.81 4.99 4.85
C PHE A 86 10.32 4.74 4.80
N ALA A 87 10.94 4.38 5.93
CA ALA A 87 12.36 4.01 5.96
C ALA A 87 12.64 2.74 5.13
N ALA A 88 11.72 1.76 5.17
CA ALA A 88 11.82 0.56 4.33
C ALA A 88 11.71 0.89 2.85
N ILE A 89 10.75 1.75 2.45
CA ILE A 89 10.65 2.23 1.06
C ILE A 89 11.94 2.90 0.62
N ARG A 90 12.51 3.79 1.44
CA ARG A 90 13.78 4.45 1.12
C ARG A 90 14.88 3.44 0.85
N ARG A 91 15.07 2.46 1.74
CA ARG A 91 16.10 1.43 1.58
C ARG A 91 15.92 0.60 0.31
N MET A 92 14.68 0.24 -0.03
CA MET A 92 14.36 -0.49 -1.27
C MET A 92 14.59 0.39 -2.51
N SER A 93 14.21 1.66 -2.45
CA SER A 93 14.42 2.64 -3.53
C SER A 93 15.92 2.90 -3.76
N ASP A 94 16.69 3.10 -2.69
CA ASP A 94 18.15 3.31 -2.74
C ASP A 94 18.87 2.08 -3.30
N ALA A 95 18.33 0.87 -3.05
CA ALA A 95 18.81 -0.37 -3.67
C ALA A 95 18.43 -0.50 -5.16
N GLY A 96 17.61 0.40 -5.69
CA GLY A 96 17.21 0.44 -7.10
C GLY A 96 15.93 -0.30 -7.42
N LEU A 97 15.12 -0.73 -6.43
CA LEU A 97 13.82 -1.32 -6.67
C LEU A 97 12.78 -0.26 -7.05
N TYR A 98 11.79 -0.65 -7.87
CA TYR A 98 10.63 0.19 -8.16
C TYR A 98 9.66 0.12 -6.98
N THR A 99 9.53 1.23 -6.27
CA THR A 99 8.78 1.27 -5.01
C THR A 99 7.62 2.25 -5.04
N GLY A 100 6.62 2.01 -4.19
CA GLY A 100 5.49 2.92 -4.02
C GLY A 100 4.74 2.74 -2.71
N VAL A 101 3.87 3.69 -2.44
CA VAL A 101 2.95 3.68 -1.31
C VAL A 101 1.54 3.37 -1.79
N VAL A 102 0.82 2.57 -1.02
CA VAL A 102 -0.60 2.29 -1.21
C VAL A 102 -1.36 2.84 0.00
N MET A 103 -2.08 3.96 -0.21
CA MET A 103 -2.87 4.65 0.80
C MET A 103 -4.33 4.14 0.76
N THR A 104 -4.50 2.86 1.11
CA THR A 104 -5.82 2.22 1.21
C THR A 104 -5.76 1.03 2.16
N PRO A 105 -6.79 0.83 3.02
CA PRO A 105 -7.99 1.67 3.19
C PRO A 105 -7.70 2.98 3.93
N LEU A 106 -8.35 4.07 3.57
CA LEU A 106 -8.33 5.32 4.33
C LEU A 106 -9.57 5.37 5.22
N LEU A 107 -9.38 5.40 6.55
CA LEU A 107 -10.48 5.34 7.51
C LEU A 107 -11.20 6.69 7.62
N PRO A 108 -12.48 6.79 7.23
CA PRO A 108 -13.27 8.00 7.44
C PRO A 108 -13.27 8.46 8.90
N PHE A 109 -13.23 9.77 9.11
CA PHE A 109 -13.24 10.46 10.40
C PHE A 109 -11.95 10.33 11.24
N LEU A 110 -10.97 9.56 10.79
CA LEU A 110 -9.68 9.40 11.45
C LEU A 110 -8.51 9.86 10.56
N GLU A 111 -8.43 9.31 9.36
CA GLU A 111 -7.30 9.50 8.44
C GLU A 111 -7.64 10.44 7.28
N ASP A 112 -8.94 10.69 7.05
CA ASP A 112 -9.47 11.39 5.88
C ASP A 112 -9.43 12.92 6.04
N ASN A 113 -8.25 13.46 6.28
CA ASN A 113 -7.99 14.89 6.35
C ASN A 113 -6.83 15.31 5.43
N GLU A 114 -6.82 16.60 5.06
CA GLU A 114 -5.87 17.15 4.10
C GLU A 114 -4.43 17.07 4.61
N GLU A 115 -4.22 17.34 5.91
CA GLU A 115 -2.90 17.32 6.53
C GLU A 115 -2.24 15.94 6.41
N ASN A 116 -2.97 14.88 6.75
CA ASN A 116 -2.51 13.51 6.62
C ASN A 116 -2.15 13.16 5.18
N ILE A 117 -3.03 13.50 4.22
CA ILE A 117 -2.80 13.21 2.79
C ILE A 117 -1.55 13.93 2.29
N LEU A 118 -1.41 15.23 2.58
CA LEU A 118 -0.26 16.03 2.15
C LEU A 118 1.06 15.52 2.74
N GLU A 119 1.04 15.13 4.01
CA GLU A 119 2.22 14.59 4.68
C GLU A 119 2.61 13.21 4.13
N ILE A 120 1.64 12.33 3.82
CA ILE A 120 1.91 11.05 3.14
C ILE A 120 2.53 11.30 1.76
N VAL A 121 1.97 12.22 0.97
CA VAL A 121 2.52 12.57 -0.35
C VAL A 121 3.96 13.06 -0.22
N ARG A 122 4.22 14.00 0.69
CA ARG A 122 5.55 14.53 0.94
C ARG A 122 6.55 13.43 1.33
N ARG A 123 6.21 12.62 2.34
CA ARG A 123 7.08 11.52 2.81
C ARG A 123 7.28 10.42 1.76
N THR A 124 6.27 10.16 0.92
CA THR A 124 6.38 9.24 -0.22
C THR A 124 7.47 9.75 -1.17
N LYS A 125 7.43 11.03 -1.55
CA LYS A 125 8.47 11.63 -2.38
C LYS A 125 9.85 11.59 -1.73
N ASP A 126 9.92 11.99 -0.46
CA ASP A 126 11.17 12.03 0.29
C ASP A 126 11.80 10.64 0.46
N SER A 127 11.01 9.57 0.48
CA SER A 127 11.50 8.20 0.54
C SER A 127 11.98 7.62 -0.81
N GLY A 128 11.92 8.40 -1.89
CA GLY A 128 12.35 7.98 -3.22
C GLY A 128 11.34 7.08 -3.95
N ALA A 129 10.13 6.92 -3.43
CA ALA A 129 9.08 6.16 -4.10
C ALA A 129 8.66 6.83 -5.43
N ARG A 130 8.24 6.00 -6.39
CA ARG A 130 7.83 6.44 -7.73
C ARG A 130 6.36 6.82 -7.81
N PHE A 131 5.54 6.25 -6.94
CA PHE A 131 4.09 6.45 -6.99
C PHE A 131 3.45 6.41 -5.60
N LEU A 132 2.25 6.97 -5.55
CA LEU A 132 1.33 6.87 -4.42
C LEU A 132 -0.07 6.58 -4.97
N TYR A 133 -0.58 5.37 -4.72
CA TYR A 133 -1.95 5.00 -5.08
C TYR A 133 -2.87 5.13 -3.87
N GLY A 134 -4.04 5.75 -4.02
CA GLY A 134 -4.96 5.99 -2.92
C GLY A 134 -6.42 5.69 -3.26
N ILE A 135 -7.20 5.37 -2.21
CA ILE A 135 -8.66 5.28 -2.25
C ILE A 135 -9.21 5.99 -1.01
N MET A 136 -10.12 6.95 -1.22
CA MET A 136 -10.68 7.77 -0.14
C MET A 136 -11.87 7.05 0.52
N GLY A 137 -11.57 6.01 1.32
CA GLY A 137 -12.57 5.22 2.03
C GLY A 137 -12.12 3.81 2.38
N VAL A 138 -13.05 3.05 2.98
CA VAL A 138 -12.82 1.69 3.47
C VAL A 138 -13.97 0.76 3.07
N THR A 139 -13.69 -0.51 2.85
CA THR A 139 -14.71 -1.56 2.68
C THR A 139 -14.92 -2.30 3.99
N ILE A 140 -16.17 -2.44 4.43
CA ILE A 140 -16.54 -3.12 5.66
C ILE A 140 -17.47 -4.29 5.30
N ARG A 141 -16.97 -5.53 5.43
CA ARG A 141 -17.75 -6.73 5.19
C ARG A 141 -18.74 -6.94 6.34
N ASP A 142 -19.92 -7.46 6.04
CA ASP A 142 -20.97 -7.67 7.04
C ASP A 142 -20.48 -8.48 8.26
N GLY A 143 -19.86 -9.62 8.06
CA GLY A 143 -19.33 -10.44 9.17
C GLY A 143 -18.15 -9.87 9.95
N GLN A 144 -17.67 -8.67 9.60
CA GLN A 144 -16.56 -8.00 10.28
C GLN A 144 -16.95 -6.63 10.82
N ARG A 145 -18.17 -6.18 10.61
CA ARG A 145 -18.65 -4.84 10.99
C ARG A 145 -18.63 -4.63 12.49
N GLU A 146 -19.16 -5.57 13.25
CA GLU A 146 -19.18 -5.52 14.70
C GLU A 146 -17.76 -5.47 15.26
N TYR A 147 -16.89 -6.36 14.80
CA TYR A 147 -15.49 -6.36 15.20
C TYR A 147 -14.76 -5.03 14.90
N PHE A 148 -15.03 -4.46 13.71
CA PHE A 148 -14.49 -3.15 13.34
C PHE A 148 -14.99 -2.03 14.27
N TYR A 149 -16.28 -2.02 14.60
CA TYR A 149 -16.86 -1.02 15.49
C TYR A 149 -16.36 -1.16 16.94
N GLU A 150 -16.19 -2.37 17.43
CA GLU A 150 -15.57 -2.64 18.73
C GLU A 150 -14.11 -2.13 18.76
N GLY A 151 -13.36 -2.34 17.69
CA GLY A 151 -12.01 -1.80 17.52
C GLY A 151 -11.97 -0.28 17.54
N LEU A 152 -12.90 0.39 16.86
CA LEU A 152 -13.03 1.85 16.87
C LEU A 152 -13.35 2.39 18.27
N GLU A 153 -14.31 1.79 18.97
CA GLU A 153 -14.70 2.23 20.31
C GLU A 153 -13.55 2.06 21.31
N LYS A 154 -12.86 0.93 21.23
CA LYS A 154 -11.70 0.63 22.11
C LYS A 154 -10.48 1.53 21.82
N GLY A 155 -10.19 1.77 20.55
CA GLY A 155 -9.02 2.55 20.14
C GLY A 155 -9.21 4.06 20.28
N PHE A 156 -10.47 4.53 20.18
CA PHE A 156 -10.80 5.95 20.15
C PHE A 156 -12.02 6.29 21.03
N PRO A 157 -11.92 6.03 22.36
CA PRO A 157 -13.02 6.29 23.28
C PRO A 157 -13.42 7.78 23.26
N GLY A 158 -14.71 8.05 23.24
CA GLY A 158 -15.27 9.40 23.25
C GLY A 158 -15.38 10.09 21.89
N LEU A 159 -14.92 9.47 20.79
CA LEU A 159 -15.14 10.01 19.43
C LEU A 159 -16.45 9.53 18.79
N GLU A 160 -17.18 8.64 19.45
CA GLU A 160 -18.47 8.09 19.00
C GLU A 160 -18.41 7.55 17.55
N LEU A 161 -17.27 7.00 17.14
CA LEU A 161 -17.04 6.58 15.76
C LEU A 161 -18.04 5.52 15.27
N PRO A 162 -18.40 4.47 16.04
CA PRO A 162 -19.40 3.51 15.62
C PRO A 162 -20.75 4.16 15.29
N ALA A 163 -21.20 5.10 16.12
CA ALA A 163 -22.45 5.85 15.89
C ALA A 163 -22.35 6.74 14.64
N ARG A 164 -21.19 7.40 14.42
CA ARG A 164 -20.93 8.22 13.21
C ARG A 164 -20.93 7.35 11.95
N TYR A 165 -20.27 6.18 11.97
CA TYR A 165 -20.30 5.22 10.86
C TYR A 165 -21.71 4.71 10.59
N GLY A 166 -22.43 4.29 11.62
CA GLY A 166 -23.82 3.81 11.51
C GLY A 166 -24.74 4.87 10.90
N LYS A 167 -24.66 6.13 11.36
CA LYS A 167 -25.46 7.26 10.84
C LYS A 167 -25.11 7.60 9.38
N THR A 168 -23.82 7.55 9.01
CA THR A 168 -23.35 7.98 7.69
C THR A 168 -23.51 6.89 6.64
N TYR A 169 -23.20 5.64 6.99
CA TYR A 169 -23.10 4.55 6.02
C TYR A 169 -24.14 3.45 6.20
N GLY A 170 -24.74 3.31 7.39
CA GLY A 170 -25.61 2.17 7.68
C GLY A 170 -24.89 0.85 7.44
N ASN A 171 -25.48 -0.01 6.60
CA ASN A 171 -24.92 -1.32 6.25
C ASN A 171 -24.16 -1.33 4.89
N ARG A 172 -23.76 -0.17 4.37
CA ARG A 172 -23.04 -0.13 3.10
C ARG A 172 -21.71 -0.85 3.19
N TYR A 173 -21.38 -1.61 2.14
CA TYR A 173 -20.11 -2.30 2.01
C TYR A 173 -18.93 -1.29 1.87
N TYR A 174 -19.08 -0.28 1.00
CA TYR A 174 -18.07 0.75 0.81
C TYR A 174 -18.45 2.03 1.56
N CYS A 175 -17.58 2.44 2.48
CA CYS A 175 -17.68 3.64 3.29
C CYS A 175 -16.71 4.69 2.74
N GLN A 176 -17.19 5.48 1.80
CA GLN A 176 -16.42 6.58 1.21
C GLN A 176 -16.26 7.72 2.21
N SER A 177 -15.09 8.34 2.28
CA SER A 177 -14.86 9.54 3.08
C SER A 177 -15.86 10.64 2.72
N PRO A 178 -16.50 11.31 3.69
CA PRO A 178 -17.50 12.34 3.41
C PRO A 178 -16.98 13.46 2.52
N GLY A 179 -15.71 13.84 2.67
CA GLY A 179 -15.02 14.84 1.85
C GLY A 179 -14.27 14.28 0.64
N ALA A 180 -14.52 13.03 0.21
CA ALA A 180 -13.69 12.30 -0.76
C ALA A 180 -13.36 13.09 -2.03
N ARG A 181 -14.30 13.86 -2.59
CA ARG A 181 -14.04 14.67 -3.80
C ARG A 181 -12.98 15.74 -3.56
N LYS A 182 -13.07 16.47 -2.45
CA LYS A 182 -12.11 17.50 -2.06
C LYS A 182 -10.74 16.88 -1.75
N LEU A 183 -10.75 15.80 -0.96
CA LEU A 183 -9.53 15.07 -0.60
C LEU A 183 -8.83 14.51 -1.83
N TRP A 184 -9.59 14.02 -2.81
CA TRP A 184 -9.03 13.56 -4.07
C TRP A 184 -8.36 14.68 -4.86
N SER A 185 -8.98 15.87 -4.94
CA SER A 185 -8.37 17.03 -5.59
C SER A 185 -7.05 17.43 -4.92
N VAL A 186 -7.02 17.51 -3.60
CA VAL A 186 -5.80 17.79 -2.82
C VAL A 186 -4.71 16.74 -3.07
N PHE A 187 -5.09 15.46 -3.05
CA PHE A 187 -4.19 14.35 -3.33
C PHE A 187 -3.59 14.42 -4.74
N GLU A 188 -4.43 14.61 -5.76
CA GLU A 188 -4.03 14.70 -7.15
C GLU A 188 -3.08 15.87 -7.39
N GLU A 189 -3.43 17.07 -6.94
CA GLU A 189 -2.60 18.27 -7.03
C GLU A 189 -1.24 18.08 -6.36
N ALA A 190 -1.24 17.48 -5.17
CA ALA A 190 -0.02 17.21 -4.42
C ALA A 190 0.86 16.17 -5.11
N CYS A 191 0.30 15.08 -5.66
CA CYS A 191 1.04 14.09 -6.43
C CYS A 191 1.68 14.71 -7.69
N ILE A 192 0.93 15.48 -8.45
CA ILE A 192 1.43 16.19 -9.63
C ILE A 192 2.60 17.11 -9.26
N LYS A 193 2.43 17.95 -8.23
CA LYS A 193 3.46 18.88 -7.75
C LYS A 193 4.76 18.17 -7.34
N ASN A 194 4.65 16.97 -6.76
CA ASN A 194 5.78 16.18 -6.30
C ASN A 194 6.32 15.20 -7.36
N GLY A 195 5.74 15.13 -8.55
CA GLY A 195 6.14 14.22 -9.62
C GLY A 195 5.93 12.74 -9.29
N LEU A 196 4.90 12.44 -8.48
CA LEU A 196 4.49 11.08 -8.15
C LEU A 196 3.40 10.60 -9.13
N LEU A 197 3.55 9.38 -9.62
CA LEU A 197 2.46 8.71 -10.32
C LEU A 197 1.35 8.33 -9.33
N TYR A 198 0.09 8.47 -9.74
CA TYR A 198 -1.06 8.16 -8.86
C TYR A 198 -2.20 7.44 -9.58
N ARG A 199 -2.15 7.38 -10.91
CA ARG A 199 -3.11 6.61 -11.72
C ARG A 199 -2.56 5.21 -11.95
N MET A 200 -3.40 4.20 -11.76
CA MET A 200 -2.98 2.81 -11.90
C MET A 200 -2.42 2.50 -13.29
N GLU A 201 -3.00 3.08 -14.34
CA GLU A 201 -2.54 2.89 -15.73
C GLU A 201 -1.10 3.40 -15.93
N ASP A 202 -0.80 4.59 -15.42
CA ASP A 202 0.53 5.21 -15.50
C ASP A 202 1.56 4.41 -14.70
N ILE A 203 1.18 3.94 -13.50
CA ILE A 203 2.02 3.10 -12.65
C ILE A 203 2.36 1.80 -13.37
N ILE A 204 1.35 1.11 -13.95
CA ILE A 204 1.54 -0.16 -14.67
C ILE A 204 2.45 0.05 -15.88
N HIS A 205 2.25 1.11 -16.62
CA HIS A 205 3.08 1.44 -17.78
C HIS A 205 4.53 1.70 -17.34
N ASP A 206 4.74 2.48 -16.29
CA ASP A 206 6.09 2.92 -15.87
C ASP A 206 6.94 1.73 -15.35
N TYR A 207 6.42 0.87 -14.47
CA TYR A 207 7.23 -0.23 -13.92
C TYR A 207 7.46 -1.39 -14.91
N LYS A 208 6.69 -1.45 -16.00
CA LYS A 208 6.84 -2.49 -17.04
C LYS A 208 7.61 -2.04 -18.27
N LYS A 209 7.87 -0.75 -18.43
CA LYS A 209 8.41 -0.20 -19.67
C LYS A 209 9.75 -0.82 -20.11
N GLU A 210 10.58 -1.24 -19.16
CA GLU A 210 11.89 -1.85 -19.42
C GLU A 210 11.78 -3.34 -19.81
N TYR A 211 10.59 -3.96 -19.61
CA TYR A 211 10.32 -5.39 -19.84
C TYR A 211 9.29 -5.60 -20.97
N GLN A 212 9.12 -4.64 -21.86
CA GLN A 212 8.20 -4.77 -22.98
C GLN A 212 8.81 -5.69 -24.04
N TYR A 213 8.28 -6.89 -24.17
CA TYR A 213 8.59 -7.80 -25.27
C TYR A 213 7.75 -7.43 -26.49
N THR A 214 8.39 -7.26 -27.65
CA THR A 214 7.66 -7.20 -28.92
C THR A 214 7.13 -8.59 -29.22
N GLN A 215 5.80 -8.78 -29.16
CA GLN A 215 5.19 -10.04 -29.59
C GLN A 215 5.40 -10.18 -31.08
N LEU A 216 6.20 -11.18 -31.49
CA LEU A 216 6.35 -11.53 -32.90
C LEU A 216 5.05 -12.17 -33.36
N THR A 217 4.31 -11.51 -34.26
CA THR A 217 3.19 -12.12 -34.94
C THR A 217 3.75 -12.98 -36.06
N PHE A 218 3.51 -14.29 -35.99
CA PHE A 218 3.77 -15.19 -37.12
C PHE A 218 2.66 -14.97 -38.15
N ASP A 219 3.02 -14.41 -39.31
CA ASP A 219 2.13 -14.32 -40.44
C ASP A 219 2.10 -15.69 -41.14
N PHE A 220 1.13 -16.52 -40.78
CA PHE A 220 0.89 -17.78 -41.53
C PHE A 220 0.17 -17.45 -42.82
N ARG A 221 0.94 -17.30 -43.91
CA ARG A 221 0.39 -17.26 -45.28
C ARG A 221 0.21 -18.68 -45.79
#